data_0aef46fd2c2dc5c9514a868059aff5fa
#
_entry.id   0aef46fd2c2dc5c9514a868059aff5fa
#
_cell.length_a   1.000
_cell.length_b   1.000
_cell.length_c   1.000
_cell.angle_alpha   90.00
_cell.angle_beta   90.00
_cell.angle_gamma   90.00
#
_symmetry.space_group_name_H-M   'P 1'
#
loop_
_entity.id
_entity.type
_entity.pdbx_description
1 polymer ?
#
loop_
_entity_poly.entity_id
_entity_poly.type
_entity_poly.pdbx_seq_one_letter_code
_entity_poly.pdbx_strand_id
1 'polypeptide(L)'
;CVQHNWGGIENLSLIPGTVGAAPIQNIGAYGVEVKEVIKSVTGIDLETGLFRTFLNHECAFEYRDSIFKSKLKEKFFISSVTLTLTKKTHRINTSYGAINDVLKQQHITTPTIQQVSDAVIQIRSSK
;
A
#
# COMPACT_ATOMS: atom_id res chain seq x y z
N CYS A 1 -3.14 -10.98 1.26
CA CYS A 1 -2.71 -10.57 2.62
C CYS A 1 -3.84 -10.74 3.62
N VAL A 2 -5.00 -10.17 3.36
CA VAL A 2 -6.14 -10.21 4.28
C VAL A 2 -6.57 -11.65 4.59
N GLN A 3 -6.60 -12.53 3.59
CA GLN A 3 -6.97 -13.95 3.76
C GLN A 3 -6.03 -14.69 4.72
N HIS A 4 -4.78 -14.26 4.83
CA HIS A 4 -3.80 -14.81 5.76
C HIS A 4 -3.71 -14.02 7.06
N ASN A 5 -4.62 -13.07 7.27
CA ASN A 5 -4.63 -12.17 8.40
C ASN A 5 -3.34 -11.32 8.51
N TRP A 6 -2.78 -10.92 7.37
CA TRP A 6 -1.62 -10.02 7.31
C TRP A 6 -2.12 -8.59 7.10
N GLY A 7 -1.90 -7.74 8.11
CA GLY A 7 -2.40 -6.37 8.14
C GLY A 7 -1.38 -5.33 7.73
N GLY A 8 -1.88 -4.18 7.27
CA GLY A 8 -1.10 -3.01 6.88
C GLY A 8 -1.53 -2.40 5.55
N ILE A 9 -2.18 -3.17 4.69
CA ILE A 9 -2.62 -2.70 3.36
C ILE A 9 -4.10 -2.92 3.07
N GLU A 10 -4.89 -3.23 4.09
CA GLU A 10 -6.33 -3.46 3.95
C GLU A 10 -7.08 -2.22 3.42
N ASN A 11 -6.62 -1.02 3.79
CA ASN A 11 -7.19 0.24 3.29
C ASN A 11 -6.90 0.46 1.78
N LEU A 12 -5.90 -0.25 1.24
CA LEU A 12 -5.52 -0.16 -0.16
C LEU A 12 -6.22 -1.21 -1.03
N SER A 13 -7.24 -1.87 -0.50
CA SER A 13 -7.99 -2.90 -1.22
C SER A 13 -8.61 -2.37 -2.50
N LEU A 14 -8.62 -3.21 -3.53
CA LEU A 14 -9.23 -2.94 -4.84
C LEU A 14 -8.62 -1.77 -5.61
N ILE A 15 -7.40 -1.35 -5.30
CA ILE A 15 -6.68 -0.40 -6.14
C ILE A 15 -6.20 -1.14 -7.40
N PRO A 16 -6.56 -0.67 -8.60
CA PRO A 16 -6.08 -1.31 -9.83
C PRO A 16 -4.58 -1.10 -10.03
N GLY A 17 -3.94 -2.08 -10.67
CA GLY A 17 -2.51 -2.02 -10.97
C GLY A 17 -1.74 -3.16 -10.36
N THR A 18 -0.42 -3.12 -10.50
CA THR A 18 0.49 -4.15 -10.00
C THR A 18 1.20 -3.72 -8.75
N VAL A 19 1.69 -4.69 -7.99
CA VAL A 19 2.50 -4.42 -6.79
C VAL A 19 3.79 -3.67 -7.16
N GLY A 20 4.40 -4.00 -8.29
CA GLY A 20 5.61 -3.31 -8.75
C GLY A 20 5.39 -1.85 -9.09
N ALA A 21 4.18 -1.47 -9.47
CA ALA A 21 3.85 -0.07 -9.77
C ALA A 21 3.52 0.73 -8.50
N ALA A 22 3.17 0.07 -7.41
CA ALA A 22 2.73 0.73 -6.18
C ALA A 22 3.74 1.73 -5.61
N PRO A 23 5.05 1.42 -5.51
CA PRO A 23 6.01 2.38 -4.94
C PRO A 23 6.30 3.57 -5.84
N ILE A 24 6.05 3.50 -7.14
CA ILE A 24 6.42 4.58 -8.06
C ILE A 24 5.77 5.90 -7.64
N GLN A 25 4.48 5.91 -7.40
CA GLN A 25 3.77 7.10 -6.93
C GLN A 25 3.31 6.97 -5.48
N ASN A 26 3.91 6.05 -4.71
CA ASN A 26 3.54 5.84 -3.33
C ASN A 26 2.02 5.79 -3.19
N ILE A 27 1.39 4.74 -3.73
CA ILE A 27 -0.07 4.65 -3.73
C ILE A 27 -0.64 4.82 -2.33
N GLY A 28 -1.79 5.45 -2.25
CA GLY A 28 -2.46 5.68 -0.99
C GLY A 28 -3.96 5.84 -1.17
N ALA A 29 -4.69 5.46 -0.15
CA ALA A 29 -6.14 5.60 -0.11
C ALA A 29 -6.63 5.46 1.33
N TYR A 30 -7.74 6.15 1.63
CA TYR A 30 -8.43 6.02 2.90
C TYR A 30 -7.50 6.16 4.12
N GLY A 31 -6.61 7.14 4.05
CA GLY A 31 -5.71 7.51 5.16
C GLY A 31 -4.44 6.67 5.30
N VAL A 32 -4.17 5.77 4.34
CA VAL A 32 -2.98 4.91 4.37
C VAL A 32 -2.19 5.06 3.07
N GLU A 33 -0.88 5.14 3.17
CA GLU A 33 0.05 5.14 2.04
C GLU A 33 0.91 3.88 2.08
N VAL A 34 1.23 3.33 0.90
CA VAL A 34 2.01 2.08 0.83
C VAL A 34 3.43 2.24 1.41
N LYS A 35 3.97 3.45 1.42
CA LYS A 35 5.29 3.73 2.04
C LYS A 35 5.37 3.29 3.50
N GLU A 36 4.23 3.24 4.18
CA GLU A 36 4.19 2.88 5.60
C GLU A 36 4.57 1.42 5.84
N VAL A 37 4.43 0.56 4.85
CA VAL A 37 4.70 -0.88 4.96
C VAL A 37 5.81 -1.37 4.03
N ILE A 38 6.32 -0.54 3.13
CA ILE A 38 7.42 -0.94 2.26
C ILE A 38 8.71 -1.05 3.06
N LYS A 39 9.32 -2.23 3.07
CA LYS A 39 10.64 -2.45 3.64
C LYS A 39 11.73 -2.11 2.62
N SER A 40 11.59 -2.61 1.40
CA SER A 40 12.55 -2.39 0.32
C SER A 40 11.91 -2.57 -1.05
N VAL A 41 12.57 -2.01 -2.05
CA VAL A 41 12.20 -2.15 -3.47
C VAL A 41 13.43 -2.65 -4.21
N THR A 42 13.30 -3.74 -4.96
CA THR A 42 14.41 -4.33 -5.74
C THR A 42 14.06 -4.29 -7.21
N GLY A 43 15.05 -4.03 -8.03
CA GLY A 43 14.88 -4.01 -9.47
C GLY A 43 16.19 -3.93 -10.22
N ILE A 44 16.10 -3.58 -11.50
CA ILE A 44 17.23 -3.54 -12.42
C ILE A 44 17.46 -2.10 -12.87
N ASP A 45 18.69 -1.63 -12.69
CA ASP A 45 19.15 -0.37 -13.26
C ASP A 45 19.26 -0.55 -14.78
N LEU A 46 18.50 0.22 -15.55
CA LEU A 46 18.44 0.06 -17.01
C LEU A 46 19.70 0.55 -17.71
N GLU A 47 20.53 1.37 -17.06
CA GLU A 47 21.79 1.83 -17.63
C GLU A 47 22.90 0.80 -17.46
N THR A 48 22.98 0.13 -16.31
CA THR A 48 24.04 -0.81 -15.97
C THR A 48 23.64 -2.28 -16.14
N GLY A 49 22.34 -2.58 -16.14
CA GLY A 49 21.82 -3.95 -16.16
C GLY A 49 21.99 -4.69 -14.84
N LEU A 50 22.39 -3.99 -13.79
CA LEU A 50 22.64 -4.59 -12.47
C LEU A 50 21.43 -4.47 -11.56
N PHE A 51 21.23 -5.47 -10.69
CA PHE A 51 20.23 -5.40 -9.65
C PHE A 51 20.60 -4.38 -8.58
N ARG A 52 19.61 -3.62 -8.13
CA ARG A 52 19.75 -2.70 -6.99
C ARG A 52 18.57 -2.86 -6.05
N THR A 53 18.82 -2.72 -4.76
CA THR A 53 17.79 -2.71 -3.73
C THR A 53 17.82 -1.35 -3.02
N PHE A 54 16.65 -0.71 -2.97
CA PHE A 54 16.45 0.54 -2.22
C PHE A 54 15.70 0.22 -0.95
N LEU A 55 16.26 0.59 0.20
CA LEU A 55 15.54 0.55 1.46
C LEU A 55 14.49 1.67 1.48
N ASN A 56 13.50 1.57 2.36
CA ASN A 56 12.40 2.54 2.42
C ASN A 56 12.90 3.99 2.39
N HIS A 57 13.85 4.33 3.27
CA HIS A 57 14.36 5.70 3.37
C HIS A 57 15.13 6.17 2.13
N GLU A 58 15.58 5.25 1.30
CA GLU A 58 16.29 5.57 0.05
C GLU A 58 15.35 5.82 -1.11
N CYS A 59 14.07 5.45 -0.97
CA CYS A 59 13.06 5.62 -2.02
C CYS A 59 12.53 7.06 -2.13
N ALA A 60 12.88 7.93 -1.20
CA ALA A 60 12.44 9.34 -1.17
C ALA A 60 10.92 9.49 -1.34
N PHE A 61 10.14 8.69 -0.59
CA PHE A 61 8.69 8.74 -0.67
C PHE A 61 8.12 10.07 -0.18
N GLU A 62 7.28 10.66 -1.01
CA GLU A 62 6.49 11.85 -0.71
C GLU A 62 5.04 11.61 -1.10
N TYR A 63 4.18 12.61 -0.97
CA TYR A 63 2.80 12.48 -1.40
C TYR A 63 2.73 12.19 -2.90
N ARG A 64 2.23 11.01 -3.25
CA ARG A 64 2.13 10.52 -4.64
C ARG A 64 3.45 10.65 -5.41
N ASP A 65 4.58 10.47 -4.73
CA ASP A 65 5.91 10.61 -5.34
C ASP A 65 6.93 9.66 -4.70
N SER A 66 7.99 9.38 -5.47
CA SER A 66 9.15 8.60 -5.06
C SER A 66 10.32 8.90 -5.98
N ILE A 67 11.50 8.35 -5.65
CA ILE A 67 12.67 8.43 -6.52
C ILE A 67 12.40 7.77 -7.89
N PHE A 68 11.53 6.77 -7.94
CA PHE A 68 11.19 6.05 -9.18
C PHE A 68 10.34 6.87 -10.14
N LYS A 69 9.62 7.84 -9.64
CA LYS A 69 8.80 8.75 -10.44
C LYS A 69 9.59 9.98 -10.88
N SER A 70 10.63 10.35 -10.15
CA SER A 70 11.45 11.54 -10.37
C SER A 70 12.82 11.21 -10.96
N LYS A 71 13.84 11.01 -10.12
CA LYS A 71 15.23 10.84 -10.56
C LYS A 71 15.47 9.58 -11.38
N LEU A 72 14.78 8.49 -11.07
CA LEU A 72 14.93 7.20 -11.73
C LEU A 72 13.82 6.90 -12.74
N LYS A 73 13.03 7.89 -13.10
CA LYS A 73 11.97 7.72 -14.11
C LYS A 73 12.56 7.18 -15.40
N GLU A 74 12.01 6.05 -15.87
CA GLU A 74 12.45 5.34 -17.08
C GLU A 74 13.89 4.80 -17.03
N LYS A 75 14.53 4.84 -15.86
CA LYS A 75 15.91 4.36 -15.66
C LYS A 75 16.00 3.12 -14.77
N PHE A 76 14.90 2.70 -14.17
CA PHE A 76 14.87 1.60 -13.22
C PHE A 76 13.61 0.77 -13.41
N PHE A 77 13.78 -0.56 -13.49
CA PHE A 77 12.67 -1.52 -13.61
C PHE A 77 12.49 -2.24 -12.28
N ILE A 78 11.34 -2.05 -11.64
CA ILE A 78 11.04 -2.69 -10.36
C ILE A 78 10.62 -4.14 -10.61
N SER A 79 11.38 -5.08 -10.03
CA SER A 79 11.08 -6.52 -10.14
C SER A 79 10.36 -7.06 -8.92
N SER A 80 10.58 -6.49 -7.73
CA SER A 80 9.92 -6.96 -6.51
C SER A 80 9.83 -5.85 -5.46
N VAL A 81 8.84 -5.99 -4.59
CA VAL A 81 8.62 -5.09 -3.45
C VAL A 81 8.49 -5.94 -2.20
N THR A 82 9.25 -5.61 -1.18
CA THR A 82 9.17 -6.29 0.12
C THR A 82 8.36 -5.46 1.09
N LEU A 83 7.30 -6.04 1.62
CA LEU A 83 6.40 -5.40 2.58
C LEU A 83 6.60 -5.98 3.98
N THR A 84 6.52 -5.11 4.98
CA THR A 84 6.47 -5.52 6.38
C THR A 84 5.03 -5.41 6.86
N LEU A 85 4.40 -6.55 7.11
CA LEU A 85 3.00 -6.64 7.49
C LEU A 85 2.87 -7.20 8.91
N THR A 86 1.74 -6.94 9.55
CA THR A 86 1.44 -7.44 10.90
C THR A 86 0.68 -8.76 10.83
N LYS A 87 0.97 -9.69 11.76
CA LYS A 87 0.28 -10.99 11.83
C LYS A 87 -0.78 -11.05 12.92
N LYS A 88 -0.57 -10.37 14.03
CA LYS A 88 -1.43 -10.47 15.22
C LYS A 88 -1.93 -9.13 15.72
N THR A 89 -1.03 -8.22 16.06
CA THR A 89 -1.41 -6.92 16.61
C THR A 89 -1.49 -5.91 15.46
N HIS A 90 -2.68 -5.80 14.86
CA HIS A 90 -2.89 -4.92 13.72
C HIS A 90 -3.16 -3.49 14.18
N ARG A 91 -2.57 -2.53 13.45
CA ARG A 91 -2.85 -1.11 13.62
C ARG A 91 -3.89 -0.73 12.57
N ILE A 92 -5.16 -0.85 12.94
CA ILE A 92 -6.28 -0.61 12.03
C ILE A 92 -6.58 0.89 11.99
N ASN A 93 -6.59 1.45 10.77
CA ASN A 93 -6.92 2.86 10.55
C ASN A 93 -8.31 2.98 9.94
N THR A 94 -9.26 3.46 10.72
CA THR A 94 -10.63 3.76 10.29
C THR A 94 -10.95 5.24 10.38
N SER A 95 -9.94 6.10 10.47
CA SER A 95 -10.12 7.54 10.63
C SER A 95 -10.76 8.22 9.41
N TYR A 96 -10.69 7.59 8.23
CA TYR A 96 -11.36 8.09 7.04
C TYR A 96 -12.88 7.92 7.18
N GLY A 97 -13.62 9.03 7.13
CA GLY A 97 -15.04 9.07 7.48
C GLY A 97 -15.92 8.05 6.76
N ALA A 98 -15.70 7.83 5.44
CA ALA A 98 -16.49 6.88 4.67
C ALA A 98 -16.36 5.43 5.18
N ILE A 99 -15.17 5.02 5.59
CA ILE A 99 -14.96 3.68 6.19
C ILE A 99 -15.72 3.58 7.51
N ASN A 100 -15.58 4.59 8.34
CA ASN A 100 -16.24 4.63 9.64
C ASN A 100 -17.74 4.55 9.52
N ASP A 101 -18.31 5.27 8.54
CA ASP A 101 -19.74 5.26 8.27
C ASP A 101 -20.25 3.86 7.87
N VAL A 102 -19.53 3.17 6.98
CA VAL A 102 -19.90 1.80 6.57
C VAL A 102 -19.86 0.85 7.76
N LEU A 103 -18.81 0.94 8.59
CA LEU A 103 -18.68 0.08 9.77
C LEU A 103 -19.80 0.34 10.79
N LYS A 104 -20.18 1.59 10.98
CA LYS A 104 -21.29 1.96 11.86
C LYS A 104 -22.62 1.40 11.36
N GLN A 105 -22.88 1.47 10.06
CA GLN A 105 -24.09 0.91 9.45
C GLN A 105 -24.19 -0.60 9.65
N GLN A 106 -23.05 -1.29 9.74
CA GLN A 106 -22.98 -2.73 9.97
C GLN A 106 -22.87 -3.08 11.47
N HIS A 107 -22.98 -2.08 12.35
CA HIS A 107 -22.87 -2.25 13.82
C HIS A 107 -21.51 -2.84 14.25
N ILE A 108 -20.45 -2.52 13.53
CA ILE A 108 -19.10 -2.97 13.84
C ILE A 108 -18.38 -1.89 14.64
N THR A 109 -17.99 -2.22 15.87
CA THR A 109 -17.29 -1.29 16.78
C THR A 109 -15.79 -1.59 16.86
N THR A 110 -15.40 -2.87 16.73
CA THR A 110 -13.99 -3.31 16.77
C THR A 110 -13.71 -4.08 15.48
N PRO A 111 -13.38 -3.38 14.38
CA PRO A 111 -13.24 -4.02 13.08
C PRO A 111 -11.98 -4.88 12.99
N THR A 112 -12.09 -5.97 12.23
CA THR A 112 -10.95 -6.77 11.77
C THR A 112 -10.40 -6.20 10.47
N ILE A 113 -9.21 -6.63 10.05
CA ILE A 113 -8.65 -6.21 8.76
C ILE A 113 -9.54 -6.67 7.59
N GLN A 114 -10.20 -7.83 7.71
CA GLN A 114 -11.14 -8.30 6.69
C GLN A 114 -12.33 -7.35 6.58
N GLN A 115 -12.89 -6.91 7.71
CA GLN A 115 -14.02 -5.99 7.73
C GLN A 115 -13.65 -4.61 7.16
N VAL A 116 -12.45 -4.12 7.43
CA VAL A 116 -11.95 -2.86 6.85
C VAL A 116 -11.78 -3.01 5.33
N SER A 117 -11.17 -4.12 4.88
CA SER A 117 -11.03 -4.40 3.45
C SER A 117 -12.39 -4.47 2.76
N ASP A 118 -13.34 -5.17 3.34
CA ASP A 118 -14.70 -5.29 2.79
C ASP A 118 -15.39 -3.93 2.70
N ALA A 119 -15.23 -3.09 3.71
CA ALA A 119 -15.78 -1.72 3.70
C ALA A 119 -15.18 -0.88 2.57
N VAL A 120 -13.87 -0.96 2.38
CA VAL A 120 -13.16 -0.25 1.30
C VAL A 120 -13.66 -0.74 -0.06
N ILE A 121 -13.78 -2.05 -0.24
CA ILE A 121 -14.29 -2.64 -1.49
C ILE A 121 -15.71 -2.15 -1.76
N GLN A 122 -16.57 -2.13 -0.75
CA GLN A 122 -17.94 -1.64 -0.88
C GLN A 122 -17.97 -0.18 -1.34
N ILE A 123 -17.16 0.69 -0.73
CA ILE A 123 -17.08 2.11 -1.08
C ILE A 123 -16.62 2.27 -2.53
N ARG A 124 -15.55 1.56 -2.93
CA ARG A 124 -15.01 1.64 -4.29
C ARG A 124 -15.99 1.11 -5.33
N SER A 125 -16.69 0.03 -5.02
CA SER A 125 -17.64 -0.59 -5.94
C SER A 125 -18.90 0.24 -6.15
N SER A 126 -19.22 1.17 -5.24
CA SER A 126 -20.39 2.04 -5.33
C SER A 126 -20.17 3.30 -6.17
N LYS A 127 -18.95 3.53 -6.65
CA LYS A 127 -18.60 4.73 -7.43
C LYS A 127 -18.56 4.48 -8.94
#